data_0dcf1c9cdeef86bc860930678f7ac7f2
#
_entry.id   0dcf1c9cdeef86bc860930678f7ac7f2
#
_cell.length_a   1.000
_cell.length_b   1.000
_cell.length_c   1.000
_cell.angle_alpha   90.00
_cell.angle_beta   90.00
_cell.angle_gamma   90.00
#
_symmetry.space_group_name_H-M   'P 1'
#
loop_
_entity.id
_entity.type
_entity.pdbx_description
1 polymer ?
#
loop_
_entity_poly.entity_id
_entity_poly.type
_entity_poly.pdbx_seq_one_letter_code
_entity_poly.pdbx_strand_id
1 'polypeptide(L)'
;MSTVKLALRQVKYTNHAFWRNPASAFFTFAFPLMFLVIFTGILGSGTTDFAVDIAGRSYTFALDQASYYVVAMASFGVLTATYTNIAISVSFNRDAGILKRTRGTPLPSWAYLAGRVVHAMVISVILVVITAAFGVAFYGASVPTGAALFEFIAALLVGGLSFCALGLAVTVIIPNADATPAIVNATILPLNFLSGIFFPVGSNAPAWMTTVSTIFPVKHFISAMLGGFLGNTTFKGPGGIEVRAFPFRWLDVAIVAAWGIGGLIVAARFFSWEPRT
;
A
#
# COMPACT_ATOMS: atom_id res chain seq x y z
N MET A 1 -3.29 -27.37 -21.63
CA MET A 1 -3.82 -26.72 -20.38
C MET A 1 -4.16 -25.28 -20.71
N SER A 2 -5.30 -24.74 -20.21
CA SER A 2 -5.58 -23.33 -20.45
C SER A 2 -4.56 -22.44 -19.72
N THR A 3 -4.19 -21.33 -20.32
CA THR A 3 -3.23 -20.34 -19.78
C THR A 3 -3.64 -19.83 -18.40
N VAL A 4 -4.93 -19.75 -18.12
CA VAL A 4 -5.50 -19.39 -16.81
C VAL A 4 -5.14 -20.43 -15.75
N LYS A 5 -5.21 -21.72 -16.05
CA LYS A 5 -4.79 -22.78 -15.11
C LYS A 5 -3.31 -22.70 -14.77
N LEU A 6 -2.47 -22.27 -15.71
CA LEU A 6 -1.04 -22.06 -15.48
C LEU A 6 -0.81 -20.85 -14.56
N ALA A 7 -1.53 -19.75 -14.75
CA ALA A 7 -1.45 -18.58 -13.86
C ALA A 7 -1.88 -18.94 -12.42
N LEU A 8 -2.99 -19.65 -12.24
CA LEU A 8 -3.45 -20.12 -10.93
C LEU A 8 -2.44 -21.06 -10.23
N ARG A 9 -1.77 -21.91 -11.00
CA ARG A 9 -0.68 -22.74 -10.45
C ARG A 9 0.49 -21.87 -9.98
N GLN A 10 0.84 -20.81 -10.72
CA GLN A 10 1.89 -19.88 -10.28
C GLN A 10 1.54 -19.19 -8.96
N VAL A 11 0.27 -18.78 -8.77
CA VAL A 11 -0.21 -18.25 -7.47
C VAL A 11 0.04 -19.27 -6.36
N LYS A 12 -0.36 -20.54 -6.58
CA LYS A 12 -0.16 -21.61 -5.59
C LYS A 12 1.33 -21.82 -5.25
N TYR A 13 2.20 -21.86 -6.25
CA TYR A 13 3.64 -22.04 -6.03
C TYR A 13 4.27 -20.84 -5.31
N THR A 14 3.92 -19.61 -5.71
CA THR A 14 4.40 -18.38 -5.04
C THR A 14 3.93 -18.33 -3.60
N ASN A 15 2.67 -18.65 -3.34
CA ASN A 15 2.12 -18.70 -1.99
C ASN A 15 2.80 -19.78 -1.14
N HIS A 16 3.01 -20.97 -1.69
CA HIS A 16 3.72 -22.04 -0.97
C HIS A 16 5.16 -21.68 -0.65
N ALA A 17 5.87 -21.03 -1.59
CA ALA A 17 7.23 -20.54 -1.35
C ALA A 17 7.29 -19.48 -0.23
N PHE A 18 6.30 -18.58 -0.18
CA PHE A 18 6.19 -17.56 0.86
C PHE A 18 6.05 -18.20 2.25
N TRP A 19 5.10 -19.13 2.43
CA TRP A 19 4.85 -19.77 3.72
C TRP A 19 5.95 -20.75 4.16
N ARG A 20 6.75 -21.25 3.22
CA ARG A 20 7.95 -22.06 3.53
C ARG A 20 9.13 -21.23 4.00
N ASN A 21 9.07 -19.94 3.92
CA ASN A 21 10.03 -19.03 4.54
C ASN A 21 9.38 -18.34 5.75
N PRO A 22 9.37 -19.00 6.94
CA PRO A 22 8.64 -18.51 8.10
C PRO A 22 9.15 -17.16 8.59
N ALA A 23 10.44 -16.87 8.43
CA ALA A 23 11.00 -15.57 8.78
C ALA A 23 10.41 -14.46 7.90
N SER A 24 10.39 -14.65 6.57
CA SER A 24 9.81 -13.67 5.65
C SER A 24 8.31 -13.47 5.91
N ALA A 25 7.56 -14.57 6.10
CA ALA A 25 6.14 -14.49 6.41
C ALA A 25 5.89 -13.76 7.74
N PHE A 26 6.65 -14.11 8.80
CA PHE A 26 6.55 -13.46 10.10
C PHE A 26 6.79 -11.95 10.00
N PHE A 27 7.91 -11.53 9.43
CA PHE A 27 8.23 -10.09 9.33
C PHE A 27 7.26 -9.32 8.44
N THR A 28 6.67 -9.93 7.42
CA THR A 28 5.66 -9.29 6.59
C THR A 28 4.44 -8.87 7.41
N PHE A 29 3.99 -9.69 8.36
CA PHE A 29 2.84 -9.38 9.20
C PHE A 29 3.21 -8.69 10.50
N ALA A 30 4.30 -9.09 11.13
CA ALA A 30 4.71 -8.56 12.44
C ALA A 30 5.17 -7.10 12.34
N PHE A 31 5.82 -6.70 11.25
CA PHE A 31 6.40 -5.37 11.12
C PHE A 31 5.37 -4.24 11.16
N PRO A 32 4.27 -4.26 10.37
CA PRO A 32 3.21 -3.27 10.49
C PRO A 32 2.51 -3.27 11.86
N LEU A 33 2.31 -4.44 12.46
CA LEU A 33 1.71 -4.54 13.79
C LEU A 33 2.63 -3.98 14.88
N MET A 34 3.93 -4.28 14.79
CA MET A 34 4.92 -3.73 15.71
C MET A 34 4.94 -2.20 15.64
N PHE A 35 4.93 -1.62 14.43
CA PHE A 35 4.84 -0.18 14.27
C PHE A 35 3.53 0.38 14.78
N LEU A 36 2.40 -0.29 14.58
CA LEU A 36 1.12 0.10 15.14
C LEU A 36 1.23 0.24 16.67
N VAL A 37 1.76 -0.78 17.35
CA VAL A 37 1.94 -0.78 18.80
C VAL A 37 2.92 0.32 19.24
N ILE A 38 4.05 0.47 18.54
CA ILE A 38 5.06 1.49 18.86
C ILE A 38 4.48 2.90 18.72
N PHE A 39 3.85 3.22 17.58
CA PHE A 39 3.31 4.56 17.36
C PHE A 39 2.16 4.87 18.32
N THR A 40 1.27 3.93 18.55
CA THR A 40 0.19 4.09 19.53
C THR A 40 0.73 4.22 20.96
N GLY A 41 1.79 3.48 21.30
CA GLY A 41 2.41 3.55 22.64
C GLY A 41 3.21 4.84 22.87
N ILE A 42 3.93 5.34 21.87
CA ILE A 42 4.77 6.55 21.98
C ILE A 42 3.92 7.83 21.90
N LEU A 43 2.98 7.88 20.95
CA LEU A 43 2.18 9.06 20.67
C LEU A 43 0.91 9.15 21.52
N GLY A 44 0.64 8.12 22.30
CA GLY A 44 -0.49 8.01 23.21
C GLY A 44 -1.71 7.35 22.59
N SER A 45 -2.49 6.69 23.47
CA SER A 45 -3.79 6.10 23.14
C SER A 45 -4.96 7.10 23.32
N GLY A 46 -4.65 8.40 23.31
CA GLY A 46 -5.64 9.46 23.48
C GLY A 46 -6.24 9.95 22.16
N THR A 47 -7.22 10.82 22.28
CA THR A 47 -7.75 11.57 21.13
C THR A 47 -6.80 12.69 20.74
N THR A 48 -6.53 12.82 19.45
CA THR A 48 -5.79 13.94 18.87
C THR A 48 -6.76 14.80 18.07
N ASP A 49 -6.62 16.12 18.22
CA ASP A 49 -7.40 17.06 17.45
C ASP A 49 -6.86 17.15 16.03
N PHE A 50 -7.67 16.70 15.08
CA PHE A 50 -7.40 16.86 13.65
C PHE A 50 -8.12 18.13 13.16
N ALA A 51 -7.41 18.95 12.40
CA ALA A 51 -7.97 20.14 11.79
C ALA A 51 -8.35 19.87 10.32
N VAL A 52 -9.56 20.28 9.95
CA VAL A 52 -10.04 20.23 8.56
C VAL A 52 -10.53 21.62 8.19
N ASP A 53 -10.04 22.14 7.07
CA ASP A 53 -10.51 23.41 6.52
C ASP A 53 -11.71 23.19 5.60
N ILE A 54 -12.85 23.79 5.98
CA ILE A 54 -14.07 23.78 5.17
C ILE A 54 -14.48 25.22 4.89
N ALA A 55 -14.52 25.60 3.63
CA ALA A 55 -14.88 26.94 3.17
C ALA A 55 -14.11 28.08 3.88
N GLY A 56 -12.79 27.89 4.10
CA GLY A 56 -11.92 28.90 4.73
C GLY A 56 -12.05 29.00 6.25
N ARG A 57 -12.72 28.05 6.89
CA ARG A 57 -12.78 27.91 8.35
C ARG A 57 -12.19 26.60 8.80
N SER A 58 -11.31 26.64 9.79
CA SER A 58 -10.72 25.45 10.39
C SER A 58 -11.68 24.87 11.43
N TYR A 59 -12.00 23.59 11.27
CA TYR A 59 -12.79 22.80 12.21
C TYR A 59 -11.90 21.75 12.82
N THR A 60 -11.92 21.62 14.13
CA THR A 60 -11.21 20.58 14.87
C THR A 60 -12.18 19.49 15.28
N PHE A 61 -11.78 18.24 15.15
CA PHE A 61 -12.51 17.10 15.68
C PHE A 61 -11.50 16.15 16.37
N ALA A 62 -11.94 15.57 17.47
CA ALA A 62 -11.16 14.59 18.20
C ALA A 62 -11.29 13.23 17.50
N LEU A 63 -10.16 12.65 17.10
CA LEU A 63 -10.06 11.29 16.58
C LEU A 63 -9.19 10.47 17.53
N ASP A 64 -9.60 9.25 17.79
CA ASP A 64 -8.73 8.28 18.42
C ASP A 64 -7.51 8.02 17.53
N GLN A 65 -6.35 8.32 18.06
CA GLN A 65 -5.08 8.25 17.35
C GLN A 65 -4.76 6.83 16.89
N ALA A 66 -5.17 5.84 17.66
CA ALA A 66 -4.99 4.44 17.30
C ALA A 66 -5.77 4.09 16.02
N SER A 67 -6.99 4.60 15.84
CA SER A 67 -7.79 4.40 14.63
C SER A 67 -7.10 4.94 13.38
N TYR A 68 -6.43 6.08 13.47
CA TYR A 68 -5.59 6.60 12.38
C TYR A 68 -4.44 5.64 12.05
N TYR A 69 -3.69 5.20 13.08
CA TYR A 69 -2.52 4.33 12.87
C TYR A 69 -2.89 2.92 12.41
N VAL A 70 -4.07 2.41 12.73
CA VAL A 70 -4.56 1.16 12.13
C VAL A 70 -4.60 1.26 10.61
N VAL A 71 -5.15 2.33 10.07
CA VAL A 71 -5.23 2.54 8.61
C VAL A 71 -3.87 2.85 8.01
N ALA A 72 -3.08 3.67 8.68
CA ALA A 72 -1.75 4.05 8.24
C ALA A 72 -0.81 2.83 8.14
N MET A 73 -0.82 1.97 9.15
CA MET A 73 0.00 0.75 9.17
C MET A 73 -0.54 -0.33 8.23
N ALA A 74 -1.86 -0.43 8.07
CA ALA A 74 -2.44 -1.27 7.02
C ALA A 74 -1.99 -0.81 5.63
N SER A 75 -2.00 0.50 5.36
CA SER A 75 -1.53 1.08 4.08
C SER A 75 -0.03 0.85 3.87
N PHE A 76 0.80 1.04 4.89
CA PHE A 76 2.22 0.69 4.86
C PHE A 76 2.45 -0.78 4.53
N GLY A 77 1.67 -1.66 5.13
CA GLY A 77 1.73 -3.09 4.87
C GLY A 77 1.34 -3.44 3.42
N VAL A 78 0.31 -2.80 2.86
CA VAL A 78 -0.04 -2.96 1.44
C VAL A 78 1.13 -2.55 0.53
N LEU A 79 1.76 -1.39 0.78
CA LEU A 79 2.93 -0.93 0.03
C LEU A 79 4.08 -1.93 0.11
N THR A 80 4.34 -2.46 1.29
CA THR A 80 5.40 -3.47 1.50
C THR A 80 5.07 -4.79 0.79
N ALA A 81 3.85 -5.29 0.91
CA ALA A 81 3.42 -6.54 0.29
C ALA A 81 3.35 -6.45 -1.25
N THR A 82 3.05 -5.27 -1.80
CA THR A 82 2.88 -5.05 -3.24
C THR A 82 4.14 -4.47 -3.88
N TYR A 83 4.48 -3.22 -3.62
CA TYR A 83 5.61 -2.53 -4.26
C TYR A 83 6.95 -3.19 -3.91
N THR A 84 7.27 -3.24 -2.62
CA THR A 84 8.58 -3.72 -2.15
C THR A 84 8.81 -5.19 -2.46
N ASN A 85 7.82 -6.03 -2.15
CA ASN A 85 7.93 -7.48 -2.38
C ASN A 85 8.03 -7.82 -3.87
N ILE A 86 7.23 -7.20 -4.73
CA ILE A 86 7.30 -7.40 -6.19
C ILE A 86 8.68 -6.98 -6.71
N ALA A 87 9.13 -5.78 -6.37
CA ALA A 87 10.42 -5.26 -6.82
C ALA A 87 11.59 -6.17 -6.41
N ILE A 88 11.64 -6.54 -5.12
CA ILE A 88 12.70 -7.41 -4.60
C ILE A 88 12.63 -8.80 -5.23
N SER A 89 11.47 -9.45 -5.17
CA SER A 89 11.35 -10.84 -5.63
C SER A 89 11.57 -11.01 -7.12
N VAL A 90 11.15 -10.04 -7.94
CA VAL A 90 11.36 -10.08 -9.39
C VAL A 90 12.84 -9.82 -9.75
N SER A 91 13.49 -8.84 -9.09
CA SER A 91 14.91 -8.55 -9.32
C SER A 91 15.80 -9.73 -8.93
N PHE A 92 15.58 -10.32 -7.76
CA PHE A 92 16.34 -11.52 -7.33
C PHE A 92 16.14 -12.70 -8.26
N ASN A 93 14.91 -12.96 -8.74
CA ASN A 93 14.65 -14.04 -9.68
C ASN A 93 15.24 -13.78 -11.07
N ARG A 94 15.32 -12.50 -11.48
CA ARG A 94 15.99 -12.10 -12.71
C ARG A 94 17.48 -12.44 -12.64
N ASP A 95 18.15 -12.00 -11.59
CA ASP A 95 19.60 -12.19 -11.42
C ASP A 95 19.97 -13.67 -11.20
N ALA A 96 19.15 -14.45 -10.50
CA ALA A 96 19.31 -15.89 -10.38
C ALA A 96 19.02 -16.66 -11.69
N GLY A 97 18.70 -15.98 -12.78
CA GLY A 97 18.39 -16.59 -14.08
C GLY A 97 17.08 -17.38 -14.11
N ILE A 98 16.25 -17.27 -13.04
CA ILE A 98 14.96 -17.98 -12.97
C ILE A 98 14.00 -17.46 -14.04
N LEU A 99 14.00 -16.14 -14.28
CA LEU A 99 13.16 -15.54 -15.31
C LEU A 99 13.55 -16.02 -16.70
N LYS A 100 14.85 -16.10 -17.00
CA LYS A 100 15.36 -16.61 -18.28
C LYS A 100 14.93 -18.08 -18.49
N ARG A 101 15.09 -18.92 -17.47
CA ARG A 101 14.64 -20.34 -17.51
C ARG A 101 13.13 -20.46 -17.68
N THR A 102 12.36 -19.63 -16.99
CA THR A 102 10.89 -19.60 -17.11
C THR A 102 10.45 -19.25 -18.51
N ARG A 103 11.13 -18.31 -19.18
CA ARG A 103 10.85 -17.93 -20.57
C ARG A 103 11.10 -19.06 -21.57
N GLY A 104 11.99 -20.01 -21.27
CA GLY A 104 12.23 -21.22 -22.06
C GLY A 104 11.17 -22.32 -21.88
N THR A 105 10.19 -22.13 -20.99
CA THR A 105 9.09 -23.07 -20.75
C THR A 105 7.83 -22.64 -21.50
N PRO A 106 6.82 -23.53 -21.66
CA PRO A 106 5.52 -23.16 -22.26
C PRO A 106 4.69 -22.20 -21.37
N LEU A 107 5.22 -21.67 -20.26
CA LEU A 107 4.55 -20.72 -19.40
C LEU A 107 4.62 -19.30 -20.02
N PRO A 108 3.49 -18.67 -20.34
CA PRO A 108 3.50 -17.29 -20.82
C PRO A 108 4.05 -16.34 -19.77
N SER A 109 4.89 -15.39 -20.20
CA SER A 109 5.52 -14.40 -19.31
C SER A 109 4.52 -13.63 -18.43
N TRP A 110 3.36 -13.28 -19.01
CA TRP A 110 2.30 -12.61 -18.27
C TRP A 110 1.70 -13.47 -17.15
N ALA A 111 1.61 -14.80 -17.35
CA ALA A 111 1.06 -15.69 -16.34
C ALA A 111 1.98 -15.81 -15.11
N TYR A 112 3.30 -15.73 -15.31
CA TYR A 112 4.27 -15.65 -14.22
C TYR A 112 4.09 -14.37 -13.40
N LEU A 113 4.03 -13.21 -14.07
CA LEU A 113 3.86 -11.92 -13.39
C LEU A 113 2.49 -11.80 -12.73
N ALA A 114 1.42 -12.24 -13.41
CA ALA A 114 0.07 -12.27 -12.84
C ALA A 114 0.01 -13.12 -11.56
N GLY A 115 0.67 -14.29 -11.56
CA GLY A 115 0.77 -15.13 -10.37
C GLY A 115 1.38 -14.41 -9.16
N ARG A 116 2.40 -13.58 -9.39
CA ARG A 116 3.03 -12.77 -8.34
C ARG A 116 2.15 -11.62 -7.89
N VAL A 117 1.52 -10.92 -8.83
CA VAL A 117 0.60 -9.82 -8.51
C VAL A 117 -0.58 -10.34 -7.67
N VAL A 118 -1.22 -11.43 -8.09
CA VAL A 118 -2.33 -12.02 -7.33
C VAL A 118 -1.88 -12.46 -5.95
N HIS A 119 -0.70 -13.10 -5.83
CA HIS A 119 -0.16 -13.46 -4.52
C HIS A 119 0.07 -12.22 -3.64
N ALA A 120 0.69 -11.17 -4.16
CA ALA A 120 0.93 -9.92 -3.43
C ALA A 120 -0.38 -9.28 -2.96
N MET A 121 -1.43 -9.30 -3.81
CA MET A 121 -2.77 -8.82 -3.45
C MET A 121 -3.40 -9.66 -2.33
N VAL A 122 -3.28 -10.98 -2.39
CA VAL A 122 -3.79 -11.88 -1.31
C VAL A 122 -3.08 -11.57 0.01
N ILE A 123 -1.74 -11.46 0.00
CA ILE A 123 -0.99 -11.13 1.21
C ILE A 123 -1.36 -9.74 1.74
N SER A 124 -1.55 -8.74 0.88
CA SER A 124 -1.96 -7.39 1.29
C SER A 124 -3.35 -7.38 1.92
N VAL A 125 -4.31 -8.13 1.37
CA VAL A 125 -5.65 -8.26 1.96
C VAL A 125 -5.59 -8.94 3.32
N ILE A 126 -4.86 -10.05 3.45
CA ILE A 126 -4.68 -10.74 4.74
C ILE A 126 -4.06 -9.79 5.77
N LEU A 127 -3.04 -9.02 5.38
CA LEU A 127 -2.38 -8.07 6.24
C LEU A 127 -3.32 -6.96 6.71
N VAL A 128 -4.12 -6.39 5.81
CA VAL A 128 -5.14 -5.38 6.14
C VAL A 128 -6.16 -5.95 7.14
N VAL A 129 -6.64 -7.17 6.90
CA VAL A 129 -7.59 -7.83 7.81
C VAL A 129 -6.98 -8.07 9.18
N ILE A 130 -5.73 -8.55 9.26
CA ILE A 130 -5.04 -8.76 10.53
C ILE A 130 -4.83 -7.43 11.27
N THR A 131 -4.38 -6.38 10.57
CA THR A 131 -4.13 -5.07 11.18
C THR A 131 -5.44 -4.44 11.66
N ALA A 132 -6.52 -4.53 10.88
CA ALA A 132 -7.84 -4.05 11.27
C ALA A 132 -8.40 -4.84 12.47
N ALA A 133 -8.31 -6.18 12.45
CA ALA A 133 -8.75 -7.02 13.54
C ALA A 133 -7.98 -6.72 14.85
N PHE A 134 -6.67 -6.50 14.75
CA PHE A 134 -5.83 -6.08 15.87
C PHE A 134 -6.27 -4.71 16.40
N GLY A 135 -6.54 -3.75 15.49
CA GLY A 135 -7.04 -2.42 15.86
C GLY A 135 -8.38 -2.48 16.59
N VAL A 136 -9.31 -3.31 16.12
CA VAL A 136 -10.60 -3.52 16.80
C VAL A 136 -10.43 -4.16 18.16
N ALA A 137 -9.63 -5.24 18.25
CA ALA A 137 -9.50 -6.03 19.48
C ALA A 137 -8.78 -5.27 20.60
N PHE A 138 -7.76 -4.48 20.28
CA PHE A 138 -6.89 -3.86 21.30
C PHE A 138 -7.11 -2.35 21.45
N TYR A 139 -7.65 -1.68 20.44
CA TYR A 139 -7.79 -0.22 20.42
C TYR A 139 -9.22 0.25 20.19
N GLY A 140 -10.19 -0.67 20.03
CA GLY A 140 -11.58 -0.28 19.82
C GLY A 140 -11.86 0.43 18.49
N ALA A 141 -10.98 0.27 17.50
CA ALA A 141 -11.16 0.88 16.18
C ALA A 141 -12.46 0.41 15.52
N SER A 142 -13.22 1.31 14.95
CA SER A 142 -14.44 0.99 14.21
C SER A 142 -14.10 0.50 12.81
N VAL A 143 -14.78 -0.57 12.35
CA VAL A 143 -14.66 -1.01 10.96
C VAL A 143 -15.63 -0.24 10.06
N PRO A 144 -15.25 0.04 8.80
CA PRO A 144 -16.12 0.71 7.85
C PRO A 144 -17.34 -0.15 7.52
N THR A 145 -18.49 0.49 7.31
CA THR A 145 -19.75 -0.16 6.93
C THR A 145 -20.40 0.54 5.74
N GLY A 146 -21.30 -0.15 5.04
CA GLY A 146 -22.04 0.44 3.93
C GLY A 146 -21.15 0.97 2.81
N ALA A 147 -21.37 2.21 2.39
CA ALA A 147 -20.60 2.86 1.32
C ALA A 147 -19.11 3.01 1.65
N ALA A 148 -18.77 3.30 2.92
CA ALA A 148 -17.38 3.45 3.36
C ALA A 148 -16.58 2.14 3.19
N LEU A 149 -17.19 0.99 3.44
CA LEU A 149 -16.55 -0.30 3.19
C LEU A 149 -16.25 -0.51 1.69
N PHE A 150 -17.19 -0.15 0.82
CA PHE A 150 -16.97 -0.23 -0.62
C PHE A 150 -15.84 0.70 -1.08
N GLU A 151 -15.83 1.94 -0.59
CA GLU A 151 -14.78 2.94 -0.84
C GLU A 151 -13.41 2.42 -0.40
N PHE A 152 -13.34 1.82 0.80
CA PHE A 152 -12.12 1.21 1.34
C PHE A 152 -11.61 0.04 0.49
N ILE A 153 -12.50 -0.88 0.11
CA ILE A 153 -12.14 -2.02 -0.75
C ILE A 153 -11.66 -1.52 -2.12
N ALA A 154 -12.32 -0.52 -2.71
CA ALA A 154 -11.90 0.07 -3.97
C ALA A 154 -10.49 0.69 -3.86
N ALA A 155 -10.20 1.47 -2.81
CA ALA A 155 -8.90 2.04 -2.56
C ALA A 155 -7.81 0.94 -2.39
N LEU A 156 -8.11 -0.11 -1.62
CA LEU A 156 -7.21 -1.23 -1.39
C LEU A 156 -6.86 -1.97 -2.69
N LEU A 157 -7.87 -2.31 -3.49
CA LEU A 157 -7.66 -3.08 -4.72
C LEU A 157 -6.95 -2.25 -5.79
N VAL A 158 -7.42 -1.03 -6.05
CA VAL A 158 -6.78 -0.14 -7.03
C VAL A 158 -5.36 0.23 -6.58
N GLY A 159 -5.19 0.59 -5.31
CA GLY A 159 -3.88 0.91 -4.74
C GLY A 159 -2.92 -0.27 -4.82
N GLY A 160 -3.32 -1.43 -4.33
CA GLY A 160 -2.48 -2.62 -4.35
C GLY A 160 -2.04 -3.02 -5.76
N LEU A 161 -2.95 -3.01 -6.73
CA LEU A 161 -2.62 -3.28 -8.14
C LEU A 161 -1.68 -2.23 -8.73
N SER A 162 -1.91 -0.96 -8.44
CA SER A 162 -1.06 0.14 -8.90
C SER A 162 0.34 0.04 -8.32
N PHE A 163 0.48 -0.27 -7.04
CA PHE A 163 1.79 -0.46 -6.41
C PHE A 163 2.49 -1.75 -6.85
N CYS A 164 1.77 -2.81 -7.23
CA CYS A 164 2.37 -3.96 -7.92
C CYS A 164 2.98 -3.53 -9.26
N ALA A 165 2.26 -2.73 -10.05
CA ALA A 165 2.75 -2.23 -11.34
C ALA A 165 3.97 -1.31 -11.17
N LEU A 166 3.96 -0.41 -10.18
CA LEU A 166 5.10 0.45 -9.84
C LEU A 166 6.28 -0.37 -9.31
N GLY A 167 6.04 -1.42 -8.53
CA GLY A 167 7.06 -2.36 -8.09
C GLY A 167 7.73 -3.11 -9.26
N LEU A 168 6.97 -3.44 -10.31
CA LEU A 168 7.54 -3.95 -11.55
C LEU A 168 8.32 -2.87 -12.30
N ALA A 169 7.79 -1.64 -12.37
CA ALA A 169 8.46 -0.55 -13.06
C ALA A 169 9.82 -0.20 -12.46
N VAL A 170 9.94 -0.18 -11.13
CA VAL A 170 11.21 0.14 -10.47
C VAL A 170 12.30 -0.91 -10.79
N THR A 171 11.94 -2.16 -11.10
CA THR A 171 12.93 -3.18 -11.50
C THR A 171 13.69 -2.81 -12.78
N VAL A 172 13.14 -1.88 -13.57
CA VAL A 172 13.79 -1.37 -14.79
C VAL A 172 15.08 -0.61 -14.49
N ILE A 173 15.15 0.09 -13.34
CA ILE A 173 16.35 0.86 -12.96
C ILE A 173 17.29 0.07 -12.04
N ILE A 174 16.87 -1.09 -11.54
CA ILE A 174 17.66 -1.92 -10.64
C ILE A 174 18.72 -2.70 -11.47
N PRO A 175 20.02 -2.48 -11.23
CA PRO A 175 21.07 -3.15 -11.99
C PRO A 175 21.25 -4.62 -11.60
N ASN A 176 21.23 -4.95 -10.29
CA ASN A 176 21.47 -6.29 -9.76
C ASN A 176 20.69 -6.53 -8.47
N ALA A 177 20.71 -7.79 -7.99
CA ALA A 177 20.02 -8.19 -6.78
C ALA A 177 20.50 -7.44 -5.54
N ASP A 178 21.81 -7.23 -5.40
CA ASP A 178 22.40 -6.60 -4.21
C ASP A 178 21.99 -5.14 -4.05
N ALA A 179 21.83 -4.41 -5.16
CA ALA A 179 21.36 -3.02 -5.16
C ALA A 179 19.83 -2.89 -4.93
N THR A 180 19.09 -3.98 -5.08
CA THR A 180 17.62 -3.94 -5.03
C THR A 180 17.07 -3.37 -3.73
N PRO A 181 17.46 -3.83 -2.52
CA PRO A 181 16.91 -3.29 -1.28
C PRO A 181 17.19 -1.79 -1.11
N ALA A 182 18.38 -1.35 -1.50
CA ALA A 182 18.77 0.06 -1.38
C ALA A 182 17.91 0.95 -2.29
N ILE A 183 17.75 0.59 -3.57
CA ILE A 183 16.96 1.37 -4.54
C ILE A 183 15.47 1.36 -4.16
N VAL A 184 14.92 0.22 -3.79
CA VAL A 184 13.51 0.10 -3.39
C VAL A 184 13.23 0.95 -2.16
N ASN A 185 14.07 0.87 -1.13
CA ASN A 185 13.91 1.67 0.07
C ASN A 185 14.13 3.17 -0.19
N ALA A 186 15.13 3.54 -0.99
CA ALA A 186 15.37 4.94 -1.36
C ALA A 186 14.19 5.56 -2.12
N THR A 187 13.42 4.78 -2.87
CA THR A 187 12.24 5.28 -3.59
C THR A 187 11.00 5.34 -2.74
N ILE A 188 10.76 4.38 -1.83
CA ILE A 188 9.49 4.30 -1.11
C ILE A 188 9.51 4.93 0.29
N LEU A 189 10.63 4.83 1.03
CA LEU A 189 10.68 5.34 2.41
C LEU A 189 10.48 6.85 2.50
N PRO A 190 11.14 7.70 1.68
CA PRO A 190 10.89 9.14 1.74
C PRO A 190 9.41 9.48 1.46
N LEU A 191 8.79 8.76 0.53
CA LEU A 191 7.37 8.95 0.20
C LEU A 191 6.46 8.56 1.36
N ASN A 192 6.78 7.49 2.10
CA ASN A 192 6.02 7.09 3.28
C ASN A 192 6.08 8.17 4.38
N PHE A 193 7.24 8.80 4.59
CA PHE A 193 7.36 9.91 5.56
C PHE A 193 6.59 11.16 5.12
N LEU A 194 6.61 11.48 3.83
CA LEU A 194 5.95 12.68 3.30
C LEU A 194 4.43 12.52 3.14
N SER A 195 3.92 11.28 3.09
CA SER A 195 2.52 11.01 2.77
C SER A 195 1.56 11.03 3.96
N GLY A 196 2.08 11.00 5.18
CA GLY A 196 1.26 10.88 6.39
C GLY A 196 1.12 9.44 6.92
N ILE A 197 1.82 8.46 6.36
CA ILE A 197 1.79 7.08 6.87
C ILE A 197 2.40 6.97 8.26
N PHE A 198 3.58 7.57 8.47
CA PHE A 198 4.24 7.51 9.77
C PHE A 198 3.82 8.65 10.69
N PHE A 199 3.62 9.84 10.15
CA PHE A 199 3.20 11.01 10.91
C PHE A 199 2.08 11.74 10.18
N PRO A 200 0.94 12.03 10.85
CA PRO A 200 -0.11 12.84 10.25
C PRO A 200 0.46 14.16 9.73
N VAL A 201 0.21 14.47 8.48
CA VAL A 201 0.64 15.75 7.89
C VAL A 201 -0.32 16.82 8.34
N GLY A 202 0.08 17.63 9.31
CA GLY A 202 -0.74 18.74 9.83
C GLY A 202 -0.77 19.95 8.90
N SER A 203 -1.66 20.90 9.20
CA SER A 203 -1.80 22.17 8.47
C SER A 203 -0.53 23.03 8.46
N ASN A 204 0.37 22.82 9.43
CA ASN A 204 1.63 23.55 9.57
C ASN A 204 2.80 22.90 8.78
N ALA A 205 2.53 21.89 7.97
CA ALA A 205 3.59 21.26 7.17
C ALA A 205 4.15 22.25 6.14
N PRO A 206 5.49 22.27 5.92
CA PRO A 206 6.10 23.15 4.93
C PRO A 206 5.50 22.94 3.53
N ALA A 207 5.30 24.02 2.77
CA ALA A 207 4.69 23.98 1.44
C ALA A 207 5.41 23.03 0.47
N TRP A 208 6.75 22.95 0.53
CA TRP A 208 7.50 22.01 -0.30
C TRP A 208 7.13 20.54 -0.03
N MET A 209 6.93 20.20 1.26
CA MET A 209 6.57 18.84 1.66
C MET A 209 5.19 18.45 1.15
N THR A 210 4.21 19.34 1.29
CA THR A 210 2.85 19.12 0.76
C THR A 210 2.85 19.03 -0.76
N THR A 211 3.60 19.90 -1.45
CA THR A 211 3.73 19.87 -2.92
C THR A 211 4.34 18.56 -3.41
N VAL A 212 5.49 18.17 -2.83
CA VAL A 212 6.14 16.91 -3.22
C VAL A 212 5.22 15.72 -2.95
N SER A 213 4.60 15.66 -1.77
CA SER A 213 3.73 14.52 -1.43
C SER A 213 2.54 14.39 -2.36
N THR A 214 1.96 15.51 -2.83
CA THR A 214 0.80 15.49 -3.76
C THR A 214 1.14 15.11 -5.20
N ILE A 215 2.41 15.12 -5.59
CA ILE A 215 2.82 14.62 -6.91
C ILE A 215 2.78 13.07 -6.92
N PHE A 216 3.17 12.43 -5.83
CA PHE A 216 3.36 10.98 -5.77
C PHE A 216 2.12 10.22 -5.30
N PRO A 217 1.94 8.97 -5.75
CA PRO A 217 0.70 8.21 -5.49
C PRO A 217 0.51 7.79 -4.04
N VAL A 218 1.57 7.78 -3.21
CA VAL A 218 1.51 7.27 -1.83
C VAL A 218 0.58 8.11 -0.97
N LYS A 219 0.62 9.46 -1.09
CA LYS A 219 -0.28 10.35 -0.35
C LYS A 219 -1.74 10.15 -0.75
N HIS A 220 -2.01 10.03 -2.03
CA HIS A 220 -3.35 9.79 -2.54
C HIS A 220 -3.89 8.43 -2.08
N PHE A 221 -3.02 7.43 -2.04
CA PHE A 221 -3.38 6.11 -1.54
C PHE A 221 -3.77 6.13 -0.06
N ILE A 222 -2.93 6.72 0.82
CA ILE A 222 -3.28 6.82 2.26
C ILE A 222 -4.53 7.67 2.47
N SER A 223 -4.71 8.76 1.72
CA SER A 223 -5.92 9.58 1.80
C SER A 223 -7.17 8.80 1.43
N ALA A 224 -7.13 8.00 0.36
CA ALA A 224 -8.23 7.13 -0.03
C ALA A 224 -8.50 6.02 1.01
N MET A 225 -7.45 5.40 1.55
CA MET A 225 -7.58 4.39 2.61
C MET A 225 -8.19 4.97 3.89
N LEU A 226 -7.75 6.16 4.33
CA LEU A 226 -8.33 6.86 5.47
C LEU A 226 -9.78 7.24 5.22
N GLY A 227 -10.09 7.83 4.04
CA GLY A 227 -11.43 8.23 3.65
C GLY A 227 -12.41 7.05 3.58
N GLY A 228 -11.93 5.88 3.14
CA GLY A 228 -12.72 4.65 3.13
C GLY A 228 -12.88 4.03 4.51
N PHE A 229 -11.79 3.82 5.25
CA PHE A 229 -11.85 3.13 6.55
C PHE A 229 -12.54 3.98 7.63
N LEU A 230 -12.21 5.27 7.72
CA LEU A 230 -12.78 6.20 8.68
C LEU A 230 -13.99 6.99 8.11
N GLY A 231 -14.54 6.56 6.98
CA GLY A 231 -15.61 7.25 6.28
C GLY A 231 -16.94 7.32 7.05
N ASN A 232 -17.11 6.53 8.09
CA ASN A 232 -18.26 6.61 9.01
C ASN A 232 -18.02 7.59 10.18
N THR A 233 -16.80 8.11 10.34
CA THR A 233 -16.48 9.09 11.38
C THR A 233 -16.96 10.48 10.93
N THR A 234 -17.89 11.08 11.68
CA THR A 234 -18.47 12.39 11.40
C THR A 234 -18.18 13.37 12.54
N PHE A 235 -18.17 14.65 12.24
CA PHE A 235 -18.12 15.73 13.22
C PHE A 235 -19.12 16.83 12.85
N LYS A 236 -19.47 17.69 13.81
CA LYS A 236 -20.37 18.83 13.56
C LYS A 236 -19.60 19.94 12.84
N GLY A 237 -19.89 20.12 11.57
CA GLY A 237 -19.37 21.17 10.71
C GLY A 237 -20.21 22.46 10.70
N PRO A 238 -20.11 23.27 9.61
CA PRO A 238 -20.84 24.50 9.48
C PRO A 238 -22.33 24.33 9.64
N GLY A 239 -22.96 25.15 10.47
CA GLY A 239 -24.41 25.11 10.71
C GLY A 239 -24.90 23.88 11.49
N GLY A 240 -24.01 23.13 12.12
CA GLY A 240 -24.37 21.93 12.89
C GLY A 240 -24.64 20.70 12.02
N ILE A 241 -24.31 20.75 10.73
CA ILE A 241 -24.45 19.62 9.80
C ILE A 241 -23.34 18.59 10.09
N GLU A 242 -23.68 17.30 10.10
CA GLU A 242 -22.68 16.23 10.20
C GLU A 242 -21.87 16.13 8.89
N VAL A 243 -20.56 16.26 9.03
CA VAL A 243 -19.60 16.18 7.92
C VAL A 243 -18.64 15.01 8.17
N ARG A 244 -18.29 14.27 7.14
CA ARG A 244 -17.27 13.21 7.24
C ARG A 244 -15.92 13.82 7.63
N ALA A 245 -15.29 13.27 8.66
CA ALA A 245 -13.97 13.67 9.13
C ALA A 245 -12.90 13.44 8.06
N PHE A 246 -13.00 12.33 7.35
CA PHE A 246 -12.13 11.97 6.23
C PHE A 246 -12.99 11.76 4.97
N PRO A 247 -13.15 12.80 4.12
CA PRO A 247 -13.93 12.66 2.90
C PRO A 247 -13.21 11.74 1.91
N PHE A 248 -13.91 10.73 1.42
CA PHE A 248 -13.39 9.88 0.35
C PHE A 248 -13.42 10.64 -0.98
N ARG A 249 -12.30 10.65 -1.66
CA ARG A 249 -12.13 11.35 -2.95
C ARG A 249 -11.78 10.35 -4.04
N TRP A 250 -12.69 10.12 -4.96
CA TRP A 250 -12.43 9.27 -6.14
C TRP A 250 -11.26 9.77 -6.99
N LEU A 251 -10.98 11.08 -6.94
CA LEU A 251 -9.81 11.66 -7.60
C LEU A 251 -8.50 11.05 -7.07
N ASP A 252 -8.38 10.81 -5.77
CA ASP A 252 -7.20 10.19 -5.18
C ASP A 252 -7.01 8.77 -5.73
N VAL A 253 -8.09 8.00 -5.83
CA VAL A 253 -8.07 6.65 -6.44
C VAL A 253 -7.68 6.73 -7.92
N ALA A 254 -8.20 7.71 -8.66
CA ALA A 254 -7.88 7.92 -10.07
C ALA A 254 -6.40 8.29 -10.28
N ILE A 255 -5.82 9.14 -9.41
CA ILE A 255 -4.40 9.50 -9.47
C ILE A 255 -3.53 8.26 -9.20
N VAL A 256 -3.87 7.46 -8.19
CA VAL A 256 -3.17 6.20 -7.91
C VAL A 256 -3.25 5.24 -9.10
N ALA A 257 -4.43 5.10 -9.71
CA ALA A 257 -4.62 4.28 -10.90
C ALA A 257 -3.79 4.77 -12.08
N ALA A 258 -3.72 6.10 -12.31
CA ALA A 258 -2.92 6.70 -13.37
C ALA A 258 -1.43 6.40 -13.19
N TRP A 259 -0.90 6.50 -11.97
CA TRP A 259 0.47 6.09 -11.65
C TRP A 259 0.69 4.59 -11.89
N GLY A 260 -0.29 3.75 -11.52
CA GLY A 260 -0.24 2.31 -11.77
C GLY A 260 -0.20 1.97 -13.27
N ILE A 261 -1.03 2.64 -14.07
CA ILE A 261 -1.03 2.50 -15.54
C ILE A 261 0.33 2.94 -16.11
N GLY A 262 0.85 4.10 -15.68
CA GLY A 262 2.18 4.57 -16.06
C GLY A 262 3.27 3.55 -15.71
N GLY A 263 3.24 3.00 -14.50
CA GLY A 263 4.14 1.93 -14.06
C GLY A 263 4.04 0.68 -14.92
N LEU A 264 2.82 0.26 -15.27
CA LEU A 264 2.59 -0.89 -16.13
C LEU A 264 3.16 -0.67 -17.54
N ILE A 265 2.98 0.54 -18.11
CA ILE A 265 3.53 0.90 -19.42
C ILE A 265 5.06 0.87 -19.39
N VAL A 266 5.69 1.45 -18.36
CA VAL A 266 7.14 1.41 -18.16
C VAL A 266 7.64 -0.03 -18.03
N ALA A 267 6.99 -0.82 -17.20
CA ALA A 267 7.34 -2.23 -17.04
C ALA A 267 7.17 -3.01 -18.36
N ALA A 268 6.05 -2.83 -19.07
CA ALA A 268 5.80 -3.55 -20.32
C ALA A 268 6.81 -3.22 -21.42
N ARG A 269 7.34 -1.99 -21.43
CA ARG A 269 8.20 -1.48 -22.51
C ARG A 269 9.69 -1.71 -22.23
N PHE A 270 10.12 -1.68 -20.97
CA PHE A 270 11.53 -1.65 -20.58
C PHE A 270 11.96 -2.82 -19.67
N PHE A 271 11.05 -3.70 -19.27
CA PHE A 271 11.38 -4.83 -18.42
C PHE A 271 12.29 -5.83 -19.12
N SER A 272 13.44 -6.14 -18.48
CA SER A 272 14.35 -7.17 -18.95
C SER A 272 14.13 -8.48 -18.21
N TRP A 273 14.05 -9.58 -18.96
CA TRP A 273 13.95 -10.95 -18.43
C TRP A 273 15.32 -11.58 -18.18
N GLU A 274 16.38 -10.94 -18.66
CA GLU A 274 17.74 -11.44 -18.53
C GLU A 274 18.48 -10.73 -17.41
N PRO A 275 19.41 -11.42 -16.74
CA PRO A 275 20.31 -10.77 -15.79
C PRO A 275 21.00 -9.59 -16.48
N ARG A 276 21.22 -8.53 -15.74
CA ARG A 276 22.02 -7.39 -16.20
C ARG A 276 23.45 -7.65 -15.74
N THR A 277 24.35 -7.78 -16.69
CA THR A 277 25.80 -7.92 -16.45
C THR A 277 26.43 -6.59 -16.15
#